data_344fbb87382be962b0a2a654b458279b
#
_entry.id   344fbb87382be962b0a2a654b458279b
#
_cell.length_a   1.000
_cell.length_b   1.000
_cell.length_c   1.000
_cell.angle_alpha   90.00
_cell.angle_beta   90.00
_cell.angle_gamma   90.00
#
_symmetry.space_group_name_H-M   'P 1'
#
loop_
_entity.id
_entity.type
_entity.pdbx_description
1 polymer ?
#
loop_
_entity_poly.entity_id
_entity_poly.type
_entity_poly.pdbx_seq_one_letter_code
_entity_poly.pdbx_strand_id
1 'polypeptide(L)'
;MQPKYFYVSTPIYYPNNELHLGHAYTTVLSDVLARYKKQQGYDEVFFTTGSDEHGQKIAKAAQLANITPQEFVDDIVNKFKDLWTALHIDYSKFIRTSSQEHTIVVEKIFNQLLAQEDIYLDQYEGWYCIACEEFVTKSQISRDKLHLLCNQQLKFLQEESYFFKVSKYQKQLLAYYHQHPDFIYPESRMNEMINNFLSPGLQDLSVTRTSFNWGIPVKENSKHIIYVWIDALSNYLSSLGYLSSDNSEFNKYWGENSEIVQFLGKEITRFHAIYWPILLMALNIRLPNKLISHSWITMNDDKMSKSKDNSINPLQLINEYGSDALRFFLVNDLHITRDSNYSLQLLIDSYNSNLVNNLGNLLSRTMTMTEKYFNNVIPQYVPSTNDLDKALEQHIHLTIESYEAKMNQYLINDAVKAVIELLHYANKYIEERTPWILFTNHDVNLSKVINNLLQVLKVSAYLLQPILVTKSIRLGT
;
A
#
# COMPACT_ATOMS: atom_id res chain seq x y z
N MET A 1 -22.67 3.40 -12.66
CA MET A 1 -21.95 2.32 -13.36
C MET A 1 -20.70 2.01 -12.55
N GLN A 2 -20.33 0.75 -12.46
CA GLN A 2 -19.04 0.36 -11.87
C GLN A 2 -17.91 0.93 -12.74
N PRO A 3 -16.83 1.48 -12.16
CA PRO A 3 -15.66 1.90 -12.92
C PRO A 3 -15.10 0.73 -13.76
N LYS A 4 -14.60 1.02 -14.96
CA LYS A 4 -14.02 0.00 -15.83
C LYS A 4 -12.55 -0.26 -15.52
N TYR A 5 -11.85 0.77 -15.04
CA TYR A 5 -10.43 0.76 -14.80
C TYR A 5 -10.14 0.99 -13.33
N PHE A 6 -9.05 0.39 -12.86
CA PHE A 6 -8.59 0.56 -11.49
C PHE A 6 -7.12 0.94 -11.48
N TYR A 7 -6.81 2.03 -10.78
CA TYR A 7 -5.43 2.44 -10.51
C TYR A 7 -5.14 2.33 -9.02
N VAL A 8 -4.04 1.67 -8.70
CA VAL A 8 -3.52 1.62 -7.33
C VAL A 8 -2.04 1.95 -7.32
N SER A 9 -1.60 2.65 -6.27
CA SER A 9 -0.18 2.94 -6.10
C SER A 9 0.29 2.78 -4.66
N THR A 10 1.58 2.46 -4.53
CA THR A 10 2.36 2.74 -3.32
C THR A 10 2.94 4.15 -3.41
N PRO A 11 3.52 4.71 -2.31
CA PRO A 11 4.50 5.77 -2.46
C PRO A 11 5.73 5.24 -3.20
N ILE A 12 6.51 6.13 -3.77
CA ILE A 12 7.86 5.78 -4.23
C ILE A 12 8.81 5.74 -3.03
N TYR A 13 9.72 4.78 -3.03
CA TYR A 13 10.60 4.51 -1.90
C TYR A 13 11.96 5.16 -2.07
N TYR A 14 12.46 5.76 -0.99
CA TYR A 14 13.74 6.48 -1.00
C TYR A 14 14.92 5.49 -0.96
N PRO A 15 15.78 5.41 -2.00
CA PRO A 15 16.82 4.39 -2.11
C PRO A 15 18.09 4.79 -1.36
N ASN A 16 17.97 5.14 -0.09
CA ASN A 16 19.13 5.37 0.77
C ASN A 16 19.59 4.10 1.49
N ASN A 17 18.79 3.05 1.47
CA ASN A 17 19.04 1.75 2.09
C ASN A 17 18.12 0.67 1.50
N GLU A 18 18.35 -0.61 1.88
CA GLU A 18 17.42 -1.70 1.58
C GLU A 18 16.05 -1.48 2.22
N LEU A 19 15.02 -2.05 1.61
CA LEU A 19 13.66 -1.97 2.13
C LEU A 19 13.50 -2.81 3.39
N HIS A 20 12.65 -2.35 4.30
CA HIS A 20 12.28 -3.07 5.51
C HIS A 20 10.81 -3.52 5.48
N LEU A 21 10.36 -4.21 6.53
CA LEU A 21 9.03 -4.80 6.61
C LEU A 21 7.89 -3.78 6.40
N GLY A 22 8.06 -2.51 6.81
CA GLY A 22 7.07 -1.45 6.57
C GLY A 22 6.82 -1.16 5.08
N HIS A 23 7.87 -1.18 4.26
CA HIS A 23 7.74 -1.03 2.80
C HIS A 23 7.04 -2.26 2.18
N ALA A 24 7.40 -3.47 2.64
CA ALA A 24 6.73 -4.70 2.22
C ALA A 24 5.24 -4.68 2.55
N TYR A 25 4.87 -4.15 3.73
CA TYR A 25 3.47 -4.03 4.14
C TYR A 25 2.65 -3.16 3.18
N THR A 26 3.10 -1.93 2.92
CA THR A 26 2.43 -1.03 1.96
C THR A 26 2.27 -1.68 0.59
N THR A 27 3.32 -2.33 0.10
CA THR A 27 3.33 -2.90 -1.26
C THR A 27 2.46 -4.15 -1.36
N VAL A 28 2.47 -5.00 -0.33
CA VAL A 28 1.59 -6.19 -0.28
C VAL A 28 0.12 -5.78 -0.19
N LEU A 29 -0.25 -4.77 0.62
CA LEU A 29 -1.63 -4.26 0.65
C LEU A 29 -2.10 -3.78 -0.72
N SER A 30 -1.25 -3.04 -1.43
CA SER A 30 -1.55 -2.52 -2.79
C SER A 30 -1.70 -3.66 -3.79
N ASP A 31 -0.81 -4.66 -3.76
CA ASP A 31 -0.85 -5.83 -4.64
C ASP A 31 -2.09 -6.71 -4.39
N VAL A 32 -2.44 -6.92 -3.12
CA VAL A 32 -3.65 -7.67 -2.73
C VAL A 32 -4.91 -6.99 -3.27
N LEU A 33 -5.00 -5.66 -3.14
CA LEU A 33 -6.13 -4.91 -3.68
C LEU A 33 -6.16 -4.97 -5.22
N ALA A 34 -5.01 -4.83 -5.88
CA ALA A 34 -4.91 -4.95 -7.34
C ALA A 34 -5.41 -6.32 -7.83
N ARG A 35 -4.97 -7.41 -7.19
CA ARG A 35 -5.40 -8.78 -7.50
C ARG A 35 -6.88 -9.00 -7.26
N TYR A 36 -7.41 -8.49 -6.14
CA TYR A 36 -8.84 -8.55 -5.84
C TYR A 36 -9.67 -7.83 -6.91
N LYS A 37 -9.29 -6.63 -7.34
CA LYS A 37 -10.00 -5.88 -8.38
C LYS A 37 -9.98 -6.61 -9.73
N LYS A 38 -8.89 -7.30 -10.09
CA LYS A 38 -8.86 -8.20 -11.25
C LYS A 38 -9.89 -9.34 -11.12
N GLN A 39 -10.05 -9.93 -9.93
CA GLN A 39 -11.08 -10.96 -9.69
C GLN A 39 -12.51 -10.42 -9.78
N GLN A 40 -12.73 -9.15 -9.42
CA GLN A 40 -14.04 -8.49 -9.48
C GLN A 40 -14.48 -8.06 -10.90
N GLY A 41 -13.65 -8.37 -11.91
CA GLY A 41 -14.00 -8.12 -13.30
C GLY A 41 -13.83 -6.68 -13.75
N TYR A 42 -12.92 -5.92 -13.13
CA TYR A 42 -12.44 -4.69 -13.74
C TYR A 42 -11.75 -5.03 -15.06
N ASP A 43 -12.02 -4.28 -16.11
CA ASP A 43 -11.46 -4.54 -17.44
C ASP A 43 -9.94 -4.53 -17.41
N GLU A 44 -9.37 -3.56 -16.70
CA GLU A 44 -7.92 -3.48 -16.49
C GLU A 44 -7.57 -2.82 -15.14
N VAL A 45 -6.49 -3.32 -14.53
CA VAL A 45 -5.93 -2.84 -13.27
C VAL A 45 -4.48 -2.41 -13.50
N PHE A 46 -4.14 -1.17 -13.11
CA PHE A 46 -2.78 -0.64 -13.18
C PHE A 46 -2.23 -0.39 -11.79
N PHE A 47 -1.14 -1.06 -11.47
CA PHE A 47 -0.46 -0.92 -10.19
C PHE A 47 0.92 -0.27 -10.38
N THR A 48 1.13 0.89 -9.75
CA THR A 48 2.40 1.62 -9.77
C THR A 48 3.11 1.56 -8.43
N THR A 49 4.40 1.29 -8.48
CA THR A 49 5.37 1.48 -7.40
C THR A 49 6.63 2.09 -7.97
N GLY A 50 7.61 2.46 -7.14
CA GLY A 50 8.83 3.07 -7.68
C GLY A 50 9.83 3.54 -6.63
N SER A 51 10.78 4.37 -7.09
CA SER A 51 11.87 4.91 -6.27
C SER A 51 11.99 6.43 -6.41
N ASP A 52 12.17 7.10 -5.26
CA ASP A 52 12.45 8.53 -5.12
C ASP A 52 13.97 8.72 -5.00
N GLU A 53 14.61 9.07 -6.12
CA GLU A 53 16.07 8.90 -6.29
C GLU A 53 16.87 10.19 -6.14
N HIS A 54 16.22 11.34 -6.01
CA HIS A 54 16.88 12.63 -5.94
C HIS A 54 17.18 13.08 -4.51
N GLY A 55 18.03 14.11 -4.37
CA GLY A 55 18.25 14.80 -3.11
C GLY A 55 19.66 14.66 -2.51
N GLN A 56 19.90 15.50 -1.51
CA GLN A 56 21.22 15.66 -0.90
C GLN A 56 21.76 14.38 -0.21
N LYS A 57 20.86 13.57 0.38
CA LYS A 57 21.25 12.35 1.11
C LYS A 57 21.81 11.31 0.14
N ILE A 58 21.20 11.15 -1.03
CA ILE A 58 21.69 10.26 -2.08
C ILE A 58 23.05 10.75 -2.62
N ALA A 59 23.15 12.05 -2.95
CA ALA A 59 24.41 12.62 -3.43
C ALA A 59 25.56 12.40 -2.44
N LYS A 60 25.32 12.60 -1.14
CA LYS A 60 26.31 12.35 -0.08
C LYS A 60 26.66 10.87 0.07
N ALA A 61 25.68 9.97 0.01
CA ALA A 61 25.92 8.53 0.12
C ALA A 61 26.75 8.02 -1.06
N ALA A 62 26.45 8.46 -2.28
CA ALA A 62 27.20 8.15 -3.48
C ALA A 62 28.66 8.68 -3.40
N GLN A 63 28.83 9.91 -2.92
CA GLN A 63 30.15 10.49 -2.71
C GLN A 63 30.99 9.68 -1.71
N LEU A 64 30.41 9.25 -0.60
CA LEU A 64 31.06 8.40 0.40
C LEU A 64 31.45 7.02 -0.17
N ALA A 65 30.64 6.51 -1.10
CA ALA A 65 30.91 5.25 -1.80
C ALA A 65 31.88 5.41 -3.00
N ASN A 66 32.32 6.63 -3.34
CA ASN A 66 33.12 6.95 -4.52
C ASN A 66 32.53 6.50 -5.85
N ILE A 67 31.22 6.61 -5.99
CA ILE A 67 30.48 6.32 -7.23
C ILE A 67 29.53 7.50 -7.56
N THR A 68 28.99 7.49 -8.77
CA THR A 68 27.99 8.49 -9.14
C THR A 68 26.66 8.26 -8.41
N PRO A 69 25.84 9.32 -8.19
CA PRO A 69 24.50 9.13 -7.63
C PRO A 69 23.62 8.16 -8.43
N GLN A 70 23.75 8.14 -9.77
CA GLN A 70 23.01 7.21 -10.63
C GLN A 70 23.42 5.76 -10.36
N GLU A 71 24.72 5.45 -10.32
CA GLU A 71 25.21 4.10 -9.99
C GLU A 71 24.76 3.66 -8.60
N PHE A 72 24.76 4.59 -7.64
CA PHE A 72 24.31 4.30 -6.27
C PHE A 72 22.84 3.91 -6.23
N VAL A 73 21.95 4.67 -6.88
CA VAL A 73 20.50 4.35 -6.89
C VAL A 73 20.18 3.13 -7.74
N ASP A 74 20.94 2.87 -8.81
CA ASP A 74 20.78 1.68 -9.65
C ASP A 74 20.99 0.39 -8.85
N ASP A 75 22.02 0.32 -8.03
CA ASP A 75 22.29 -0.84 -7.16
C ASP A 75 21.15 -1.08 -6.16
N ILE A 76 20.68 -0.03 -5.50
CA ILE A 76 19.64 -0.16 -4.47
C ILE A 76 18.30 -0.48 -5.11
N VAL A 77 17.96 0.12 -6.24
CA VAL A 77 16.70 -0.16 -6.96
C VAL A 77 16.62 -1.60 -7.44
N ASN A 78 17.75 -2.21 -7.84
CA ASN A 78 17.77 -3.63 -8.16
C ASN A 78 17.38 -4.48 -6.94
N LYS A 79 17.87 -4.16 -5.74
CA LYS A 79 17.47 -4.84 -4.48
C LYS A 79 15.97 -4.66 -4.17
N PHE A 80 15.38 -3.50 -4.51
CA PHE A 80 13.94 -3.29 -4.40
C PHE A 80 13.17 -4.25 -5.31
N LYS A 81 13.57 -4.35 -6.56
CA LYS A 81 12.95 -5.25 -7.54
C LYS A 81 13.12 -6.72 -7.15
N ASP A 82 14.26 -7.10 -6.59
CA ASP A 82 14.49 -8.46 -6.08
C ASP A 82 13.51 -8.79 -4.95
N LEU A 83 13.29 -7.86 -4.02
CA LEU A 83 12.30 -8.03 -2.95
C LEU A 83 10.88 -8.14 -3.52
N TRP A 84 10.51 -7.30 -4.49
CA TRP A 84 9.18 -7.38 -5.12
C TRP A 84 8.98 -8.68 -5.88
N THR A 85 10.02 -9.18 -6.53
CA THR A 85 10.02 -10.50 -7.18
C THR A 85 9.83 -11.62 -6.16
N ALA A 86 10.57 -11.60 -5.05
CA ALA A 86 10.46 -12.59 -3.99
C ALA A 86 9.08 -12.58 -3.29
N LEU A 87 8.43 -11.41 -3.20
CA LEU A 87 7.06 -11.25 -2.69
C LEU A 87 5.98 -11.51 -3.74
N HIS A 88 6.33 -11.81 -4.99
CA HIS A 88 5.41 -11.96 -6.12
C HIS A 88 4.52 -10.74 -6.35
N ILE A 89 5.08 -9.53 -6.18
CA ILE A 89 4.37 -8.27 -6.46
C ILE A 89 4.17 -8.11 -7.97
N ASP A 90 2.91 -7.94 -8.39
CA ASP A 90 2.50 -7.85 -9.81
C ASP A 90 2.20 -6.39 -10.18
N TYR A 91 3.26 -5.54 -10.16
CA TYR A 91 3.15 -4.14 -10.56
C TYR A 91 3.17 -3.97 -12.08
N SER A 92 2.37 -3.03 -12.58
CA SER A 92 2.33 -2.65 -14.01
C SER A 92 3.49 -1.74 -14.38
N LYS A 93 3.89 -0.84 -13.48
CA LYS A 93 4.98 0.13 -13.70
C LYS A 93 5.81 0.30 -12.44
N PHE A 94 7.13 0.23 -12.61
CA PHE A 94 8.10 0.70 -11.61
C PHE A 94 8.67 2.03 -12.10
N ILE A 95 8.21 3.15 -11.51
CA ILE A 95 8.66 4.50 -11.89
C ILE A 95 9.94 4.86 -11.12
N ARG A 96 10.87 5.51 -11.80
CA ARG A 96 12.10 6.05 -11.21
C ARG A 96 12.12 7.57 -11.40
N THR A 97 12.36 8.34 -10.36
CA THR A 97 12.39 9.80 -10.50
C THR A 97 13.61 10.27 -11.31
N SER A 98 14.69 9.49 -11.36
CA SER A 98 15.86 9.75 -12.23
C SER A 98 15.63 9.44 -13.71
N SER A 99 14.50 8.83 -14.08
CA SER A 99 14.20 8.51 -15.47
C SER A 99 13.90 9.77 -16.30
N GLN A 100 14.28 9.73 -17.58
CA GLN A 100 14.01 10.84 -18.51
C GLN A 100 12.51 11.10 -18.68
N GLU A 101 11.68 10.04 -18.70
CA GLU A 101 10.22 10.17 -18.80
C GLU A 101 9.64 10.99 -17.64
N HIS A 102 10.11 10.73 -16.42
CA HIS A 102 9.68 11.47 -15.24
C HIS A 102 10.19 12.91 -15.24
N THR A 103 11.48 13.11 -15.54
CA THR A 103 12.11 14.43 -15.63
C THR A 103 11.34 15.37 -16.55
N ILE A 104 10.99 14.92 -17.77
CA ILE A 104 10.24 15.72 -18.76
C ILE A 104 8.86 16.14 -18.20
N VAL A 105 8.18 15.25 -17.50
CA VAL A 105 6.86 15.55 -16.92
C VAL A 105 6.98 16.58 -15.81
N VAL A 106 7.95 16.41 -14.90
CA VAL A 106 8.17 17.33 -13.78
C VAL A 106 8.56 18.74 -14.28
N GLU A 107 9.46 18.83 -15.26
CA GLU A 107 9.79 20.12 -15.89
C GLU A 107 8.55 20.83 -16.47
N LYS A 108 7.70 20.09 -17.16
CA LYS A 108 6.46 20.64 -17.73
C LYS A 108 5.47 21.08 -16.66
N ILE A 109 5.30 20.28 -15.59
CA ILE A 109 4.45 20.64 -14.45
C ILE A 109 4.98 21.91 -13.78
N PHE A 110 6.27 21.98 -13.49
CA PHE A 110 6.89 23.14 -12.86
C PHE A 110 6.69 24.42 -13.71
N ASN A 111 6.97 24.33 -15.01
CA ASN A 111 6.83 25.46 -15.94
C ASN A 111 5.37 25.88 -16.10
N GLN A 112 4.41 24.94 -16.08
CA GLN A 112 2.99 25.28 -16.10
C GLN A 112 2.59 26.06 -14.84
N LEU A 113 2.99 25.58 -13.65
CA LEU A 113 2.71 26.25 -12.37
C LEU A 113 3.39 27.63 -12.28
N LEU A 114 4.58 27.77 -12.86
CA LEU A 114 5.29 29.05 -12.94
C LEU A 114 4.55 30.04 -13.86
N ALA A 115 4.13 29.59 -15.04
CA ALA A 115 3.41 30.39 -16.02
C ALA A 115 2.03 30.89 -15.52
N GLN A 116 1.36 30.12 -14.68
CA GLN A 116 0.08 30.51 -14.04
C GLN A 116 0.26 31.22 -12.70
N GLU A 117 1.49 31.61 -12.37
CA GLU A 117 1.87 32.32 -11.13
C GLU A 117 1.54 31.56 -9.83
N ASP A 118 1.38 30.25 -9.88
CA ASP A 118 1.24 29.40 -8.71
C ASP A 118 2.59 29.07 -8.09
N ILE A 119 3.68 29.21 -8.86
CA ILE A 119 5.05 29.19 -8.36
C ILE A 119 5.67 30.58 -8.54
N TYR A 120 6.41 31.06 -7.54
CA TYR A 120 7.11 32.34 -7.56
C TYR A 120 8.48 32.23 -6.87
N LEU A 121 9.42 33.08 -7.25
CA LEU A 121 10.77 33.15 -6.66
C LEU A 121 10.75 34.13 -5.48
N ASP A 122 11.30 33.74 -4.34
CA ASP A 122 11.46 34.59 -3.17
C ASP A 122 12.69 34.17 -2.36
N GLN A 123 13.10 35.02 -1.42
CA GLN A 123 14.12 34.70 -0.46
C GLN A 123 13.48 34.17 0.83
N TYR A 124 13.92 33.00 1.26
CA TYR A 124 13.47 32.41 2.50
C TYR A 124 14.53 32.50 3.59
N GLU A 125 14.08 32.92 4.76
CA GLU A 125 14.88 32.97 5.97
C GLU A 125 14.15 32.20 7.07
N GLY A 126 14.76 31.12 7.57
CA GLY A 126 14.07 30.33 8.58
C GLY A 126 14.81 29.08 9.08
N TRP A 127 14.20 28.44 10.06
CA TRP A 127 14.70 27.18 10.62
C TRP A 127 14.35 25.99 9.71
N TYR A 128 15.36 25.24 9.32
CA TYR A 128 15.26 24.09 8.41
C TYR A 128 15.63 22.78 9.11
N CYS A 129 14.78 21.77 8.94
CA CYS A 129 15.07 20.42 9.39
C CYS A 129 15.65 19.60 8.23
N ILE A 130 16.95 19.22 8.33
CA ILE A 130 17.60 18.40 7.30
C ILE A 130 17.03 16.98 7.25
N ALA A 131 16.55 16.46 8.39
CA ALA A 131 16.00 15.10 8.47
C ALA A 131 14.63 14.99 7.81
N CYS A 132 13.75 15.99 8.03
CA CYS A 132 12.42 16.06 7.41
C CYS A 132 12.44 16.78 6.06
N GLU A 133 13.57 17.41 5.72
CA GLU A 133 13.76 18.19 4.49
C GLU A 133 12.72 19.29 4.32
N GLU A 134 12.38 19.99 5.43
CA GLU A 134 11.38 21.06 5.43
C GLU A 134 11.81 22.27 6.28
N PHE A 135 11.29 23.43 5.92
CA PHE A 135 11.31 24.58 6.79
C PHE A 135 10.21 24.45 7.84
N VAL A 136 10.54 24.77 9.09
CA VAL A 136 9.65 24.59 10.22
C VAL A 136 9.13 25.92 10.73
N THR A 137 7.87 25.93 11.13
CA THR A 137 7.24 27.10 11.75
C THR A 137 7.68 27.25 13.20
N LYS A 138 7.53 28.45 13.77
CA LYS A 138 7.88 28.72 15.17
C LYS A 138 7.22 27.75 16.17
N SER A 139 6.02 27.30 15.87
CA SER A 139 5.28 26.33 16.70
C SER A 139 5.83 24.90 16.65
N GLN A 140 6.67 24.59 15.67
CA GLN A 140 7.30 23.28 15.49
C GLN A 140 8.74 23.22 16.02
N ILE A 141 9.20 24.32 16.66
CA ILE A 141 10.57 24.45 17.19
C ILE A 141 10.54 24.32 18.70
N SER A 142 11.34 23.39 19.25
CA SER A 142 11.54 23.28 20.70
C SER A 142 12.41 24.44 21.23
N ARG A 143 12.48 24.58 22.57
CA ARG A 143 13.37 25.54 23.23
C ARG A 143 14.85 25.35 22.85
N ASP A 144 15.25 24.11 22.59
CA ASP A 144 16.61 23.72 22.22
C ASP A 144 16.88 23.73 20.71
N LYS A 145 15.97 24.35 19.93
CA LYS A 145 16.03 24.42 18.46
C LYS A 145 16.01 23.02 17.81
N LEU A 146 15.25 22.09 18.37
CA LEU A 146 14.96 20.79 17.78
C LEU A 146 13.60 20.86 17.08
N HIS A 147 13.46 20.10 15.99
CA HIS A 147 12.18 19.91 15.33
C HIS A 147 11.28 19.00 16.19
N LEU A 148 10.12 19.48 16.61
CA LEU A 148 9.23 18.73 17.51
C LEU A 148 8.73 17.41 16.94
N LEU A 149 8.67 17.28 15.61
CA LEU A 149 8.20 16.07 14.95
C LEU A 149 9.24 14.93 14.96
N CYS A 150 10.52 15.23 14.68
CA CYS A 150 11.56 14.21 14.49
C CYS A 150 12.70 14.32 15.52
N ASN A 151 12.64 15.29 16.43
CA ASN A 151 13.64 15.57 17.48
C ASN A 151 15.08 15.81 16.96
N GLN A 152 15.20 16.29 15.70
CA GLN A 152 16.49 16.60 15.09
C GLN A 152 16.84 18.07 15.19
N GLN A 153 18.16 18.36 15.25
CA GLN A 153 18.67 19.73 15.31
C GLN A 153 18.30 20.51 14.06
N LEU A 154 17.74 21.71 14.27
CA LEU A 154 17.41 22.63 13.21
C LEU A 154 18.62 23.50 12.84
N LYS A 155 18.69 23.86 11.56
CA LYS A 155 19.63 24.87 11.06
C LYS A 155 18.88 26.10 10.58
N PHE A 156 19.40 27.29 10.93
CA PHE A 156 18.90 28.52 10.35
C PHE A 156 19.51 28.69 8.95
N LEU A 157 18.69 28.80 7.94
CA LEU A 157 19.10 28.97 6.54
C LEU A 157 18.47 30.22 5.97
N GLN A 158 19.24 30.89 5.11
CA GLN A 158 18.76 31.93 4.22
C GLN A 158 19.08 31.46 2.79
N GLU A 159 18.06 31.22 2.00
CA GLU A 159 18.22 30.66 0.66
C GLU A 159 17.15 31.24 -0.27
N GLU A 160 17.56 31.58 -1.51
CA GLU A 160 16.64 31.85 -2.59
C GLU A 160 15.95 30.54 -3.00
N SER A 161 14.63 30.57 -3.10
CA SER A 161 13.85 29.39 -3.48
C SER A 161 12.61 29.77 -4.26
N TYR A 162 12.14 28.86 -5.10
CA TYR A 162 10.81 28.93 -5.65
C TYR A 162 9.80 28.38 -4.64
N PHE A 163 8.66 29.08 -4.54
CA PHE A 163 7.57 28.72 -3.62
C PHE A 163 6.32 28.38 -4.40
N PHE A 164 5.67 27.28 -4.02
CA PHE A 164 4.35 26.91 -4.52
C PHE A 164 3.26 27.47 -3.60
N LYS A 165 2.32 28.24 -4.15
CA LYS A 165 1.22 28.92 -3.43
C LYS A 165 0.17 27.93 -2.93
N VAL A 166 0.54 27.00 -2.06
CA VAL A 166 -0.40 26.04 -1.49
C VAL A 166 -1.50 26.71 -0.65
N SER A 167 -1.21 27.88 -0.05
CA SER A 167 -2.16 28.66 0.72
C SER A 167 -3.36 29.11 -0.12
N LYS A 168 -3.19 29.36 -1.42
CA LYS A 168 -4.24 29.72 -2.39
C LYS A 168 -5.34 28.66 -2.46
N TYR A 169 -5.00 27.39 -2.34
CA TYR A 169 -5.89 26.24 -2.52
C TYR A 169 -6.49 25.69 -1.21
N GLN A 170 -6.07 26.20 -0.05
CA GLN A 170 -6.48 25.70 1.26
C GLN A 170 -7.99 25.62 1.44
N LYS A 171 -8.73 26.69 1.07
CA LYS A 171 -10.19 26.72 1.21
C LYS A 171 -10.87 25.68 0.31
N GLN A 172 -10.33 25.49 -0.89
CA GLN A 172 -10.85 24.51 -1.85
C GLN A 172 -10.62 23.08 -1.34
N LEU A 173 -9.44 22.78 -0.79
CA LEU A 173 -9.14 21.48 -0.20
C LEU A 173 -10.02 21.19 1.02
N LEU A 174 -10.22 22.18 1.90
CA LEU A 174 -11.08 22.02 3.07
C LEU A 174 -12.55 21.77 2.66
N ALA A 175 -13.05 22.48 1.66
CA ALA A 175 -14.38 22.25 1.09
C ALA A 175 -14.51 20.84 0.48
N TYR A 176 -13.48 20.37 -0.20
CA TYR A 176 -13.43 19.01 -0.75
C TYR A 176 -13.51 17.95 0.36
N TYR A 177 -12.79 18.11 1.47
CA TYR A 177 -12.83 17.18 2.60
C TYR A 177 -14.22 17.12 3.25
N HIS A 178 -14.90 18.25 3.38
CA HIS A 178 -16.27 18.27 3.90
C HIS A 178 -17.27 17.58 2.96
N GLN A 179 -17.05 17.64 1.66
CA GLN A 179 -17.89 16.95 0.65
C GLN A 179 -17.56 15.46 0.51
N HIS A 180 -16.33 15.07 0.84
CA HIS A 180 -15.80 13.70 0.73
C HIS A 180 -15.20 13.22 2.05
N PRO A 181 -16.05 13.00 3.10
CA PRO A 181 -15.57 12.65 4.44
C PRO A 181 -14.84 11.31 4.50
N ASP A 182 -15.01 10.49 3.49
CA ASP A 182 -14.37 9.18 3.33
C ASP A 182 -13.10 9.19 2.46
N PHE A 183 -12.65 10.36 1.97
CA PHE A 183 -11.50 10.50 1.07
C PHE A 183 -10.21 9.91 1.66
N ILE A 184 -9.99 10.06 2.96
CA ILE A 184 -8.82 9.53 3.68
C ILE A 184 -9.25 8.47 4.67
N TYR A 185 -8.64 7.29 4.60
CA TYR A 185 -8.85 6.21 5.57
C TYR A 185 -7.54 5.92 6.33
N PRO A 186 -7.60 5.80 7.66
CA PRO A 186 -8.75 6.00 8.54
C PRO A 186 -9.12 7.49 8.72
N GLU A 187 -10.37 7.76 9.10
CA GLU A 187 -10.92 9.10 9.30
C GLU A 187 -10.09 9.96 10.28
N SER A 188 -9.48 9.32 11.27
CA SER A 188 -8.59 9.98 12.23
C SER A 188 -7.43 10.73 11.53
N ARG A 189 -6.95 10.25 10.38
CA ARG A 189 -5.90 10.91 9.60
C ARG A 189 -6.42 12.16 8.90
N MET A 190 -7.65 12.14 8.39
CA MET A 190 -8.25 13.35 7.83
C MET A 190 -8.46 14.42 8.91
N ASN A 191 -8.97 14.03 10.08
CA ASN A 191 -9.13 14.92 11.21
C ASN A 191 -7.80 15.54 11.67
N GLU A 192 -6.73 14.76 11.69
CA GLU A 192 -5.36 15.22 11.97
C GLU A 192 -4.91 16.28 10.95
N MET A 193 -5.13 16.05 9.65
CA MET A 193 -4.76 17.00 8.59
C MET A 193 -5.54 18.31 8.70
N ILE A 194 -6.84 18.24 8.98
CA ILE A 194 -7.69 19.41 9.16
C ILE A 194 -7.23 20.22 10.38
N ASN A 195 -7.10 19.56 11.53
CA ASN A 195 -6.87 20.27 12.80
C ASN A 195 -5.44 20.80 12.92
N ASN A 196 -4.44 20.03 12.47
CA ASN A 196 -3.04 20.39 12.71
C ASN A 196 -2.43 21.24 11.59
N PHE A 197 -3.00 21.19 10.37
CA PHE A 197 -2.39 21.86 9.21
C PHE A 197 -3.35 22.83 8.50
N LEU A 198 -4.59 22.43 8.20
CA LEU A 198 -5.50 23.27 7.45
C LEU A 198 -6.13 24.37 8.32
N SER A 199 -6.58 24.06 9.54
CA SER A 199 -7.22 25.04 10.43
C SER A 199 -6.25 26.16 10.86
N PRO A 200 -4.97 25.89 11.18
CA PRO A 200 -4.01 26.96 11.48
C PRO A 200 -3.62 27.84 10.29
N GLY A 201 -3.83 27.36 9.07
CA GLY A 201 -3.44 28.02 7.82
C GLY A 201 -2.17 27.45 7.20
N LEU A 202 -2.22 27.20 5.89
CA LEU A 202 -1.07 26.72 5.13
C LEU A 202 -0.12 27.89 4.80
N GLN A 203 1.18 27.62 4.92
CA GLN A 203 2.22 28.47 4.38
C GLN A 203 2.68 27.92 3.03
N ASP A 204 3.08 28.80 2.11
CA ASP A 204 3.55 28.40 0.80
C ASP A 204 4.79 27.51 0.91
N LEU A 205 4.85 26.53 0.03
CA LEU A 205 5.83 25.46 0.08
C LEU A 205 7.06 25.79 -0.76
N SER A 206 8.24 25.81 -0.15
CA SER A 206 9.50 25.90 -0.88
C SER A 206 9.73 24.62 -1.70
N VAL A 207 9.88 24.77 -3.03
CA VAL A 207 9.90 23.65 -4.00
C VAL A 207 11.18 23.57 -4.81
N THR A 208 12.22 24.34 -4.46
CA THR A 208 13.55 24.22 -5.05
C THR A 208 14.65 24.33 -3.99
N ARG A 209 15.86 23.87 -4.36
CA ARG A 209 17.08 23.99 -3.55
C ARG A 209 18.25 24.40 -4.45
N THR A 210 19.21 25.12 -3.85
CA THR A 210 20.46 25.50 -4.50
C THR A 210 21.69 24.82 -3.84
N SER A 211 21.47 24.06 -2.78
CA SER A 211 22.53 23.49 -1.94
C SER A 211 23.09 22.15 -2.45
N PHE A 212 22.51 21.57 -3.50
CA PHE A 212 22.97 20.32 -4.15
C PHE A 212 22.53 20.28 -5.63
N ASN A 213 23.14 19.36 -6.42
CA ASN A 213 22.95 19.29 -7.86
C ASN A 213 22.28 17.99 -8.34
N TRP A 214 22.07 17.01 -7.46
CA TRP A 214 21.42 15.74 -7.82
C TRP A 214 19.90 15.87 -7.77
N GLY A 215 19.30 16.08 -8.93
CA GLY A 215 17.86 16.29 -9.12
C GLY A 215 17.56 16.98 -10.45
N ILE A 216 16.32 17.38 -10.65
CA ILE A 216 15.82 18.00 -11.88
C ILE A 216 16.08 19.52 -11.84
N PRO A 217 16.91 20.10 -12.73
CA PRO A 217 17.18 21.53 -12.71
C PRO A 217 15.97 22.33 -13.21
N VAL A 218 15.77 23.52 -12.64
CA VAL A 218 14.84 24.51 -13.20
C VAL A 218 15.45 25.04 -14.51
N LYS A 219 14.76 24.86 -15.64
CA LYS A 219 15.27 25.12 -16.97
C LYS A 219 15.76 26.57 -17.17
N GLU A 220 15.01 27.53 -16.68
CA GLU A 220 15.29 28.97 -16.79
C GLU A 220 16.27 29.48 -15.73
N ASN A 221 16.55 28.67 -14.69
CA ASN A 221 17.44 29.01 -13.59
C ASN A 221 18.10 27.77 -13.00
N SER A 222 19.10 27.25 -13.69
CA SER A 222 19.76 25.95 -13.39
C SER A 222 20.51 25.90 -12.07
N LYS A 223 20.61 27.02 -11.31
CA LYS A 223 21.09 27.01 -9.93
C LYS A 223 20.11 26.26 -9.03
N HIS A 224 18.83 26.25 -9.37
CA HIS A 224 17.77 25.64 -8.59
C HIS A 224 17.51 24.22 -9.09
N ILE A 225 17.46 23.28 -8.17
CA ILE A 225 16.98 21.93 -8.37
C ILE A 225 15.55 21.83 -7.86
N ILE A 226 14.63 21.36 -8.70
CA ILE A 226 13.25 21.08 -8.30
C ILE A 226 13.27 20.08 -7.17
N TYR A 227 12.65 20.44 -6.04
CA TYR A 227 12.80 19.71 -4.81
C TYR A 227 11.57 18.91 -4.48
N VAL A 228 11.87 17.86 -3.88
CA VAL A 228 11.21 16.63 -3.43
C VAL A 228 9.70 16.53 -3.69
N TRP A 229 8.88 17.51 -3.31
CA TRP A 229 7.42 17.29 -3.32
C TRP A 229 6.78 17.50 -4.70
N ILE A 230 7.25 18.42 -5.53
CA ILE A 230 6.79 18.49 -6.93
C ILE A 230 7.40 17.33 -7.71
N ASP A 231 8.69 17.05 -7.51
CA ASP A 231 9.39 15.93 -8.12
C ASP A 231 8.71 14.61 -7.72
N ALA A 232 8.76 14.24 -6.45
CA ALA A 232 8.28 12.96 -5.96
C ALA A 232 6.78 12.73 -6.22
N LEU A 233 5.89 13.72 -5.93
CA LEU A 233 4.45 13.53 -6.09
C LEU A 233 4.00 13.42 -7.55
N SER A 234 4.76 14.02 -8.48
CA SER A 234 4.47 13.90 -9.91
C SER A 234 4.66 12.48 -10.46
N ASN A 235 5.26 11.55 -9.70
CA ASN A 235 5.43 10.16 -10.11
C ASN A 235 4.11 9.49 -10.49
N TYR A 236 3.03 9.77 -9.77
CA TYR A 236 1.70 9.21 -10.01
C TYR A 236 1.14 9.58 -11.38
N LEU A 237 1.52 10.75 -11.89
CA LEU A 237 1.11 11.23 -13.22
C LEU A 237 2.10 10.77 -14.31
N SER A 238 3.40 10.88 -14.05
CA SER A 238 4.43 10.50 -15.01
C SER A 238 4.44 9.00 -15.29
N SER A 239 4.12 8.17 -14.31
CA SER A 239 3.99 6.71 -14.50
C SER A 239 2.90 6.32 -15.51
N LEU A 240 1.93 7.21 -15.74
CA LEU A 240 0.84 7.06 -16.69
C LEU A 240 1.05 7.87 -17.98
N GLY A 241 2.22 8.50 -18.16
CA GLY A 241 2.53 9.29 -19.36
C GLY A 241 1.84 10.65 -19.43
N TYR A 242 1.41 11.24 -18.31
CA TYR A 242 0.87 12.60 -18.31
C TYR A 242 1.84 13.59 -18.94
N LEU A 243 1.34 14.48 -19.81
CA LEU A 243 2.12 15.45 -20.60
C LEU A 243 3.22 14.83 -21.50
N SER A 244 3.24 13.52 -21.68
CA SER A 244 4.11 12.86 -22.65
C SER A 244 3.49 12.87 -24.07
N SER A 245 4.20 12.33 -25.06
CA SER A 245 3.68 12.16 -26.42
C SER A 245 2.57 11.10 -26.49
N ASP A 246 2.57 10.13 -25.58
CA ASP A 246 1.51 9.14 -25.38
C ASP A 246 0.96 9.27 -23.97
N ASN A 247 -0.24 9.82 -23.85
CA ASN A 247 -0.96 9.99 -22.60
C ASN A 247 -2.19 9.06 -22.50
N SER A 248 -2.23 8.01 -23.29
CA SER A 248 -3.35 7.08 -23.35
C SER A 248 -3.64 6.41 -21.99
N GLU A 249 -2.59 5.98 -21.28
CA GLU A 249 -2.74 5.38 -19.95
C GLU A 249 -3.21 6.41 -18.91
N PHE A 250 -2.72 7.64 -18.99
CA PHE A 250 -3.22 8.70 -18.11
C PHE A 250 -4.72 8.94 -18.33
N ASN A 251 -5.17 9.08 -19.57
CA ASN A 251 -6.58 9.29 -19.89
C ASN A 251 -7.45 8.12 -19.45
N LYS A 252 -6.90 6.91 -19.47
CA LYS A 252 -7.57 5.68 -19.08
C LYS A 252 -7.66 5.53 -17.54
N TYR A 253 -6.50 5.51 -16.88
CA TYR A 253 -6.41 5.17 -15.46
C TYR A 253 -6.58 6.38 -14.51
N TRP A 254 -6.45 7.62 -15.03
CA TRP A 254 -6.77 8.83 -14.29
C TRP A 254 -8.05 9.51 -14.76
N GLY A 255 -8.75 8.94 -15.77
CA GLY A 255 -10.01 9.41 -16.31
C GLY A 255 -11.21 9.10 -15.41
N GLU A 256 -12.40 9.59 -15.78
CA GLU A 256 -13.62 9.49 -14.99
C GLU A 256 -14.13 8.05 -14.78
N ASN A 257 -13.80 7.14 -15.71
CA ASN A 257 -14.20 5.73 -15.64
C ASN A 257 -13.22 4.87 -14.82
N SER A 258 -12.30 5.48 -14.09
CA SER A 258 -11.33 4.80 -13.25
C SER A 258 -11.58 5.06 -11.76
N GLU A 259 -11.37 4.05 -10.94
CA GLU A 259 -11.23 4.17 -9.50
C GLU A 259 -9.75 4.27 -9.15
N ILE A 260 -9.36 5.29 -8.38
CA ILE A 260 -7.97 5.61 -8.05
C ILE A 260 -7.77 5.50 -6.54
N VAL A 261 -6.91 4.58 -6.11
CA VAL A 261 -6.60 4.32 -4.71
C VAL A 261 -5.09 4.41 -4.47
N GLN A 262 -4.68 5.12 -3.43
CA GLN A 262 -3.27 5.27 -3.08
C GLN A 262 -3.04 4.81 -1.64
N PHE A 263 -2.11 3.85 -1.45
CA PHE A 263 -1.65 3.43 -0.14
C PHE A 263 -0.42 4.24 0.28
N LEU A 264 -0.31 4.53 1.57
CA LEU A 264 0.83 5.25 2.15
C LEU A 264 0.99 4.96 3.64
N GLY A 265 2.21 5.11 4.14
CA GLY A 265 2.49 5.10 5.57
C GLY A 265 2.05 6.42 6.23
N LYS A 266 1.66 6.36 7.50
CA LYS A 266 1.16 7.53 8.23
C LYS A 266 2.14 8.72 8.30
N GLU A 267 3.44 8.47 8.19
CA GLU A 267 4.50 9.50 8.23
C GLU A 267 4.49 10.44 7.04
N ILE A 268 3.94 10.01 5.90
CA ILE A 268 3.86 10.81 4.67
C ILE A 268 2.42 11.24 4.35
N THR A 269 1.48 11.02 5.28
CA THR A 269 0.07 11.40 5.09
C THR A 269 -0.08 12.88 4.76
N ARG A 270 0.62 13.77 5.45
CA ARG A 270 0.56 15.21 5.21
C ARG A 270 0.84 15.58 3.75
N PHE A 271 1.84 14.98 3.16
CA PHE A 271 2.25 15.28 1.78
C PHE A 271 1.23 14.81 0.76
N HIS A 272 0.64 13.62 0.96
CA HIS A 272 -0.35 13.03 0.07
C HIS A 272 -1.78 13.52 0.32
N ALA A 273 -2.06 14.01 1.52
CA ALA A 273 -3.36 14.53 1.86
C ALA A 273 -3.47 16.07 1.67
N ILE A 274 -2.36 16.80 1.67
CA ILE A 274 -2.38 18.26 1.54
C ILE A 274 -1.71 18.69 0.23
N TYR A 275 -0.42 18.43 0.06
CA TYR A 275 0.34 18.97 -1.08
C TYR A 275 -0.04 18.29 -2.39
N TRP A 276 -0.25 16.98 -2.39
CA TRP A 276 -0.66 16.24 -3.57
C TRP A 276 -2.05 16.67 -4.12
N PRO A 277 -3.11 16.70 -3.33
CA PRO A 277 -4.39 17.23 -3.78
C PRO A 277 -4.31 18.69 -4.28
N ILE A 278 -3.55 19.53 -3.60
CA ILE A 278 -3.35 20.92 -4.02
C ILE A 278 -2.61 20.99 -5.37
N LEU A 279 -1.59 20.17 -5.58
CA LEU A 279 -0.90 20.08 -6.88
C LEU A 279 -1.87 19.67 -7.99
N LEU A 280 -2.71 18.67 -7.75
CA LEU A 280 -3.74 18.25 -8.71
C LEU A 280 -4.78 19.36 -8.98
N MET A 281 -5.23 20.05 -7.96
CA MET A 281 -6.14 21.20 -8.10
C MET A 281 -5.51 22.32 -8.93
N ALA A 282 -4.23 22.64 -8.72
CA ALA A 282 -3.50 23.65 -9.48
C ALA A 282 -3.32 23.24 -10.96
N LEU A 283 -3.19 21.97 -11.23
CA LEU A 283 -3.11 21.41 -12.58
C LEU A 283 -4.48 21.16 -13.23
N ASN A 284 -5.58 21.43 -12.51
CA ASN A 284 -6.95 21.11 -12.92
C ASN A 284 -7.15 19.61 -13.24
N ILE A 285 -6.55 18.74 -12.42
CA ILE A 285 -6.65 17.29 -12.52
C ILE A 285 -7.54 16.78 -11.36
N ARG A 286 -8.38 15.77 -11.63
CA ARG A 286 -9.22 15.16 -10.58
C ARG A 286 -8.36 14.55 -9.48
N LEU A 287 -8.89 14.55 -8.26
CA LEU A 287 -8.26 13.91 -7.13
C LEU A 287 -8.49 12.39 -7.16
N PRO A 288 -7.64 11.60 -6.48
CA PRO A 288 -7.89 10.18 -6.24
C PRO A 288 -9.24 9.96 -5.56
N ASN A 289 -9.79 8.75 -5.70
CA ASN A 289 -11.01 8.37 -4.99
C ASN A 289 -10.73 8.12 -3.50
N LYS A 290 -9.53 7.59 -3.18
CA LYS A 290 -9.20 7.19 -1.81
C LYS A 290 -7.71 7.28 -1.52
N LEU A 291 -7.37 7.79 -0.35
CA LEU A 291 -6.05 7.67 0.27
C LEU A 291 -6.14 6.75 1.47
N ILE A 292 -5.31 5.72 1.52
CA ILE A 292 -5.27 4.75 2.63
C ILE A 292 -3.95 4.92 3.35
N SER A 293 -4.01 5.52 4.54
CA SER A 293 -2.85 5.81 5.37
C SER A 293 -2.72 4.78 6.49
N HIS A 294 -1.88 3.76 6.27
CA HIS A 294 -1.68 2.72 7.27
C HIS A 294 -0.74 3.17 8.39
N SER A 295 -0.94 2.58 9.56
CA SER A 295 -0.13 2.81 10.75
C SER A 295 1.23 2.09 10.68
N TRP A 296 2.10 2.33 11.67
CA TRP A 296 3.44 1.76 11.69
C TRP A 296 3.46 0.30 12.13
N ILE A 297 4.46 -0.40 11.65
CA ILE A 297 4.93 -1.63 12.27
C ILE A 297 6.01 -1.22 13.28
N THR A 298 5.80 -1.61 14.53
CA THR A 298 6.73 -1.37 15.64
C THR A 298 7.46 -2.66 16.02
N MET A 299 8.59 -2.53 16.67
CA MET A 299 9.32 -3.62 17.27
C MET A 299 9.67 -3.23 18.70
N ASN A 300 9.20 -4.00 19.70
CA ASN A 300 9.30 -3.66 21.11
C ASN A 300 8.73 -2.26 21.43
N ASP A 301 7.58 -1.93 20.81
CA ASP A 301 6.88 -0.65 20.89
C ASP A 301 7.64 0.56 20.30
N ASP A 302 8.80 0.34 19.68
CA ASP A 302 9.55 1.34 18.94
C ASP A 302 9.29 1.25 17.44
N LYS A 303 9.22 2.41 16.75
CA LYS A 303 9.16 2.45 15.29
C LYS A 303 10.37 1.74 14.69
N MET A 304 10.14 0.81 13.75
CA MET A 304 11.21 0.22 12.96
C MET A 304 11.97 1.31 12.21
N SER A 305 13.29 1.36 12.44
CA SER A 305 14.19 2.19 11.64
C SER A 305 15.58 1.59 11.67
N LYS A 306 16.33 1.72 10.57
CA LYS A 306 17.71 1.26 10.50
C LYS A 306 18.66 2.03 11.42
N SER A 307 18.37 3.32 11.68
CA SER A 307 19.14 4.13 12.63
C SER A 307 19.06 3.62 14.08
N LYS A 308 18.06 2.78 14.40
CA LYS A 308 17.89 2.13 15.70
C LYS A 308 18.32 0.66 15.70
N ASP A 309 18.84 0.16 14.58
CA ASP A 309 19.23 -1.26 14.38
C ASP A 309 18.10 -2.27 14.72
N ASN A 310 16.85 -1.84 14.51
CA ASN A 310 15.65 -2.65 14.74
C ASN A 310 14.83 -2.91 13.46
N SER A 311 15.45 -2.76 12.29
CA SER A 311 14.81 -3.04 11.02
C SER A 311 14.93 -4.51 10.63
N ILE A 312 13.82 -5.10 10.15
CA ILE A 312 13.77 -6.48 9.71
C ILE A 312 13.84 -6.53 8.19
N ASN A 313 14.75 -7.33 7.66
CA ASN A 313 14.88 -7.59 6.24
C ASN A 313 13.82 -8.61 5.80
N PRO A 314 12.84 -8.24 4.95
CA PRO A 314 11.79 -9.14 4.50
C PRO A 314 12.32 -10.35 3.71
N LEU A 315 13.44 -10.22 2.98
CA LEU A 315 14.03 -11.32 2.21
C LEU A 315 14.47 -12.49 3.11
N GLN A 316 14.98 -12.19 4.32
CA GLN A 316 15.32 -13.24 5.28
C GLN A 316 14.07 -14.04 5.68
N LEU A 317 12.97 -13.35 5.98
CA LEU A 317 11.71 -13.99 6.34
C LEU A 317 11.12 -14.82 5.18
N ILE A 318 11.24 -14.31 3.95
CA ILE A 318 10.78 -15.03 2.75
C ILE A 318 11.59 -16.32 2.54
N ASN A 319 12.91 -16.25 2.69
CA ASN A 319 13.79 -17.41 2.52
C ASN A 319 13.54 -18.49 3.57
N GLU A 320 13.17 -18.11 4.79
CA GLU A 320 12.96 -19.02 5.91
C GLU A 320 11.53 -19.57 5.97
N TYR A 321 10.51 -18.72 5.77
CA TYR A 321 9.09 -19.07 5.95
C TYR A 321 8.28 -19.10 4.66
N GLY A 322 8.81 -18.57 3.57
CA GLY A 322 8.13 -18.43 2.27
C GLY A 322 7.34 -17.12 2.13
N SER A 323 7.13 -16.73 0.87
CA SER A 323 6.43 -15.47 0.55
C SER A 323 4.97 -15.45 1.02
N ASP A 324 4.23 -16.55 0.86
CA ASP A 324 2.82 -16.63 1.25
C ASP A 324 2.63 -16.49 2.77
N ALA A 325 3.56 -17.02 3.58
CA ALA A 325 3.54 -16.87 5.03
C ALA A 325 3.70 -15.40 5.43
N LEU A 326 4.67 -14.70 4.82
CA LEU A 326 4.90 -13.30 5.10
C LEU A 326 3.74 -12.42 4.59
N ARG A 327 3.25 -12.65 3.36
CA ARG A 327 2.10 -11.92 2.81
C ARG A 327 0.85 -12.08 3.68
N PHE A 328 0.57 -13.31 4.10
CA PHE A 328 -0.57 -13.60 4.98
C PHE A 328 -0.44 -12.88 6.31
N PHE A 329 0.71 -12.95 6.97
CA PHE A 329 0.97 -12.25 8.22
C PHE A 329 0.77 -10.74 8.11
N LEU A 330 1.35 -10.13 7.07
CA LEU A 330 1.23 -8.68 6.84
C LEU A 330 -0.23 -8.24 6.68
N VAL A 331 -1.06 -9.06 6.04
CA VAL A 331 -2.46 -8.71 5.76
C VAL A 331 -3.40 -9.09 6.89
N ASN A 332 -3.19 -10.25 7.54
CA ASN A 332 -4.09 -10.77 8.56
C ASN A 332 -3.84 -10.17 9.95
N ASP A 333 -2.57 -9.97 10.33
CA ASP A 333 -2.19 -9.67 11.71
C ASP A 333 -1.87 -8.19 11.94
N LEU A 334 -1.49 -7.46 10.89
CA LEU A 334 -1.23 -6.03 10.99
C LEU A 334 -2.48 -5.19 10.69
N HIS A 335 -2.62 -4.07 11.39
CA HIS A 335 -3.78 -3.21 11.28
C HIS A 335 -3.47 -1.90 10.55
N ILE A 336 -4.35 -1.49 9.63
CA ILE A 336 -4.25 -0.19 8.94
C ILE A 336 -4.43 0.98 9.92
N THR A 337 -5.35 0.84 10.88
CA THR A 337 -5.83 1.96 11.72
C THR A 337 -5.00 2.22 12.97
N ARG A 338 -4.18 1.25 13.40
CA ARG A 338 -3.36 1.34 14.61
C ARG A 338 -1.99 0.72 14.42
N ASP A 339 -1.02 1.19 15.17
CA ASP A 339 0.31 0.60 15.18
C ASP A 339 0.23 -0.87 15.62
N SER A 340 1.02 -1.70 14.96
CA SER A 340 1.05 -3.14 15.19
C SER A 340 2.48 -3.57 15.52
N ASN A 341 2.64 -4.29 16.62
CA ASN A 341 3.94 -4.78 17.04
C ASN A 341 4.29 -6.08 16.28
N TYR A 342 5.48 -6.12 15.70
CA TYR A 342 6.02 -7.31 15.05
C TYR A 342 6.87 -8.10 16.04
N SER A 343 6.70 -9.42 16.02
CA SER A 343 7.71 -10.36 16.50
C SER A 343 7.73 -11.59 15.60
N LEU A 344 8.88 -12.27 15.57
CA LEU A 344 9.01 -13.51 14.80
C LEU A 344 8.03 -14.57 15.33
N GLN A 345 7.81 -14.61 16.64
CA GLN A 345 6.86 -15.54 17.26
C GLN A 345 5.44 -15.31 16.77
N LEU A 346 4.99 -14.04 16.63
CA LEU A 346 3.66 -13.73 16.07
C LEU A 346 3.50 -14.21 14.62
N LEU A 347 4.53 -14.08 13.80
CA LEU A 347 4.50 -14.60 12.43
C LEU A 347 4.37 -16.12 12.43
N ILE A 348 5.16 -16.83 13.25
CA ILE A 348 5.13 -18.29 13.37
C ILE A 348 3.77 -18.74 13.90
N ASP A 349 3.25 -18.11 14.92
CA ASP A 349 1.94 -18.45 15.53
C ASP A 349 0.80 -18.23 14.53
N SER A 350 0.80 -17.11 13.82
CA SER A 350 -0.19 -16.81 12.79
C SER A 350 -0.16 -17.85 11.66
N TYR A 351 1.03 -18.18 11.17
CA TYR A 351 1.21 -19.20 10.14
C TYR A 351 0.70 -20.57 10.60
N ASN A 352 1.12 -21.01 11.77
CA ASN A 352 0.74 -22.31 12.32
C ASN A 352 -0.76 -22.38 12.62
N SER A 353 -1.33 -21.38 13.26
CA SER A 353 -2.74 -21.41 13.68
C SER A 353 -3.69 -21.31 12.49
N ASN A 354 -3.43 -20.40 11.54
CA ASN A 354 -4.37 -20.10 10.48
C ASN A 354 -4.12 -20.93 9.20
N LEU A 355 -2.88 -21.09 8.79
CA LEU A 355 -2.57 -21.76 7.53
C LEU A 355 -2.29 -23.25 7.71
N VAL A 356 -1.57 -23.67 8.75
CA VAL A 356 -1.26 -25.09 8.97
C VAL A 356 -2.43 -25.81 9.65
N ASN A 357 -2.77 -25.38 10.88
CA ASN A 357 -3.73 -26.09 11.72
C ASN A 357 -5.19 -25.83 11.34
N ASN A 358 -5.49 -24.75 10.61
CA ASN A 358 -6.84 -24.46 10.14
C ASN A 358 -7.04 -24.87 8.69
N LEU A 359 -6.48 -24.12 7.71
CA LEU A 359 -6.64 -24.39 6.28
C LEU A 359 -6.00 -25.74 5.88
N GLY A 360 -4.74 -25.97 6.27
CA GLY A 360 -3.99 -27.18 5.92
C GLY A 360 -4.62 -28.45 6.51
N ASN A 361 -5.05 -28.39 7.76
CA ASN A 361 -5.74 -29.52 8.41
C ASN A 361 -7.10 -29.81 7.75
N LEU A 362 -7.91 -28.76 7.47
CA LEU A 362 -9.18 -28.93 6.76
C LEU A 362 -8.98 -29.57 5.40
N LEU A 363 -8.00 -29.08 4.61
CA LEU A 363 -7.65 -29.63 3.30
C LEU A 363 -7.24 -31.10 3.41
N SER A 364 -6.28 -31.42 4.28
CA SER A 364 -5.76 -32.78 4.43
C SER A 364 -6.86 -33.76 4.86
N ARG A 365 -7.68 -33.39 5.85
CA ARG A 365 -8.80 -34.23 6.31
C ARG A 365 -9.84 -34.45 5.21
N THR A 366 -10.24 -33.39 4.51
CA THR A 366 -11.25 -33.47 3.45
C THR A 366 -10.76 -34.33 2.30
N MET A 367 -9.50 -34.15 1.85
CA MET A 367 -8.92 -34.96 0.75
C MET A 367 -8.79 -36.43 1.15
N THR A 368 -8.30 -36.73 2.36
CA THR A 368 -8.21 -38.09 2.88
C THR A 368 -9.57 -38.77 2.96
N MET A 369 -10.63 -38.08 3.39
CA MET A 369 -11.99 -38.61 3.40
C MET A 369 -12.54 -38.82 1.98
N THR A 370 -12.26 -37.90 1.06
CA THR A 370 -12.66 -38.02 -0.35
C THR A 370 -11.99 -39.23 -1.01
N GLU A 371 -10.71 -39.43 -0.76
CA GLU A 371 -9.98 -40.63 -1.23
C GLU A 371 -10.58 -41.88 -0.66
N LYS A 372 -10.69 -41.98 0.65
CA LYS A 372 -11.12 -43.18 1.37
C LYS A 372 -12.57 -43.57 1.10
N TYR A 373 -13.47 -42.59 1.02
CA TYR A 373 -14.92 -42.83 0.95
C TYR A 373 -15.48 -42.77 -0.48
N PHE A 374 -14.81 -42.06 -1.40
CA PHE A 374 -15.26 -41.81 -2.76
C PHE A 374 -14.23 -42.08 -3.84
N ASN A 375 -13.11 -42.77 -3.52
CA ASN A 375 -12.03 -43.11 -4.46
C ASN A 375 -11.51 -41.89 -5.26
N ASN A 376 -11.30 -40.75 -4.61
CA ASN A 376 -10.91 -39.47 -5.22
C ASN A 376 -11.93 -38.87 -6.22
N VAL A 377 -13.17 -39.34 -6.20
CA VAL A 377 -14.25 -38.74 -7.01
C VAL A 377 -15.03 -37.76 -6.16
N ILE A 378 -15.25 -36.55 -6.69
CA ILE A 378 -16.11 -35.57 -6.03
C ILE A 378 -17.53 -36.14 -5.94
N PRO A 379 -18.10 -36.34 -4.73
CA PRO A 379 -19.42 -36.90 -4.59
C PRO A 379 -20.49 -35.98 -5.18
N GLN A 380 -21.53 -36.59 -5.72
CA GLN A 380 -22.67 -35.84 -6.23
C GLN A 380 -23.35 -35.05 -5.10
N TYR A 381 -23.76 -33.82 -5.39
CA TYR A 381 -24.52 -33.00 -4.45
C TYR A 381 -25.87 -33.67 -4.13
N VAL A 382 -26.17 -33.80 -2.86
CA VAL A 382 -27.46 -34.30 -2.35
C VAL A 382 -28.07 -33.23 -1.44
N PRO A 383 -29.32 -32.82 -1.64
CA PRO A 383 -30.00 -31.92 -0.70
C PRO A 383 -30.06 -32.54 0.70
N SER A 384 -29.84 -31.73 1.72
CA SER A 384 -29.94 -32.18 3.12
C SER A 384 -31.01 -31.40 3.88
N THR A 385 -31.66 -32.08 4.81
CA THR A 385 -32.58 -31.47 5.80
C THR A 385 -31.89 -31.20 7.11
N ASN A 386 -30.64 -31.64 7.27
CA ASN A 386 -29.87 -31.43 8.49
C ASN A 386 -29.51 -29.95 8.68
N ASP A 387 -29.75 -29.44 9.88
CA ASP A 387 -29.57 -28.01 10.20
C ASP A 387 -28.10 -27.59 10.17
N LEU A 388 -27.14 -28.48 10.53
CA LEU A 388 -25.71 -28.18 10.45
C LEU A 388 -25.25 -28.02 8.98
N ASP A 389 -25.77 -28.84 8.07
CA ASP A 389 -25.46 -28.73 6.64
C ASP A 389 -25.93 -27.41 6.05
N LYS A 390 -27.21 -27.05 6.37
CA LYS A 390 -27.78 -25.75 5.95
C LYS A 390 -27.05 -24.56 6.56
N ALA A 391 -26.68 -24.67 7.84
CA ALA A 391 -25.94 -23.60 8.52
C ALA A 391 -24.55 -23.38 7.88
N LEU A 392 -23.81 -24.44 7.49
CA LEU A 392 -22.54 -24.30 6.79
C LEU A 392 -22.72 -23.69 5.41
N GLU A 393 -23.74 -24.09 4.63
CA GLU A 393 -24.04 -23.47 3.34
C GLU A 393 -24.36 -21.97 3.48
N GLN A 394 -25.17 -21.62 4.45
CA GLN A 394 -25.47 -20.22 4.74
C GLN A 394 -24.18 -19.45 5.15
N HIS A 395 -23.31 -20.06 5.96
CA HIS A 395 -22.06 -19.45 6.39
C HIS A 395 -21.12 -19.18 5.23
N ILE A 396 -21.05 -20.07 4.23
CA ILE A 396 -20.30 -19.85 3.00
C ILE A 396 -20.81 -18.59 2.27
N HIS A 397 -22.13 -18.45 2.07
CA HIS A 397 -22.72 -17.29 1.40
C HIS A 397 -22.43 -15.99 2.16
N LEU A 398 -22.68 -15.98 3.46
CA LEU A 398 -22.40 -14.81 4.32
C LEU A 398 -20.92 -14.42 4.33
N THR A 399 -20.02 -15.40 4.24
CA THR A 399 -18.58 -15.12 4.15
C THR A 399 -18.21 -14.43 2.84
N ILE A 400 -18.76 -14.87 1.70
CA ILE A 400 -18.54 -14.23 0.39
C ILE A 400 -19.03 -12.77 0.43
N GLU A 401 -20.27 -12.55 0.85
CA GLU A 401 -20.87 -11.22 0.95
C GLU A 401 -20.06 -10.30 1.90
N SER A 402 -19.68 -10.81 3.06
CA SER A 402 -18.88 -10.08 4.04
C SER A 402 -17.48 -9.75 3.51
N TYR A 403 -16.82 -10.70 2.85
CA TYR A 403 -15.50 -10.49 2.25
C TYR A 403 -15.55 -9.40 1.19
N GLU A 404 -16.50 -9.48 0.25
CA GLU A 404 -16.64 -8.49 -0.83
C GLU A 404 -16.98 -7.10 -0.27
N ALA A 405 -17.91 -7.02 0.68
CA ALA A 405 -18.25 -5.75 1.32
C ALA A 405 -17.06 -5.10 2.02
N LYS A 406 -16.25 -5.88 2.74
CA LYS A 406 -15.04 -5.41 3.44
C LYS A 406 -13.94 -5.01 2.46
N MET A 407 -13.68 -5.81 1.43
CA MET A 407 -12.69 -5.48 0.40
C MET A 407 -13.05 -4.20 -0.35
N ASN A 408 -14.33 -3.99 -0.66
CA ASN A 408 -14.83 -2.77 -1.31
C ASN A 408 -14.75 -1.52 -0.41
N GLN A 409 -14.65 -1.72 0.91
CA GLN A 409 -14.37 -0.67 1.89
C GLN A 409 -12.89 -0.58 2.25
N TYR A 410 -12.02 -1.33 1.58
CA TYR A 410 -10.57 -1.41 1.83
C TYR A 410 -10.18 -1.97 3.21
N LEU A 411 -11.11 -2.68 3.86
CA LEU A 411 -10.92 -3.35 5.16
C LEU A 411 -10.30 -4.75 4.94
N ILE A 412 -9.12 -4.78 4.33
CA ILE A 412 -8.50 -6.03 3.82
C ILE A 412 -8.29 -7.05 4.95
N ASN A 413 -7.79 -6.59 6.11
CA ASN A 413 -7.59 -7.44 7.28
C ASN A 413 -8.90 -8.12 7.74
N ASP A 414 -9.99 -7.37 7.80
CA ASP A 414 -11.29 -7.90 8.26
C ASP A 414 -11.91 -8.83 7.21
N ALA A 415 -11.64 -8.60 5.93
CA ALA A 415 -12.06 -9.50 4.86
C ALA A 415 -11.38 -10.88 5.01
N VAL A 416 -10.07 -10.89 5.24
CA VAL A 416 -9.30 -12.14 5.46
C VAL A 416 -9.80 -12.89 6.69
N LYS A 417 -10.06 -12.18 7.80
CA LYS A 417 -10.60 -12.79 9.03
C LYS A 417 -11.92 -13.52 8.79
N ALA A 418 -12.80 -12.97 7.95
CA ALA A 418 -14.06 -13.66 7.64
C ALA A 418 -13.83 -15.04 6.98
N VAL A 419 -12.80 -15.16 6.13
CA VAL A 419 -12.43 -16.45 5.53
C VAL A 419 -11.83 -17.39 6.57
N ILE A 420 -10.98 -16.88 7.46
CA ILE A 420 -10.41 -17.69 8.55
C ILE A 420 -11.50 -18.22 9.49
N GLU A 421 -12.51 -17.43 9.79
CA GLU A 421 -13.69 -17.84 10.58
C GLU A 421 -14.49 -18.95 9.87
N LEU A 422 -14.68 -18.88 8.55
CA LEU A 422 -15.31 -19.95 7.77
C LEU A 422 -14.53 -21.26 7.87
N LEU A 423 -13.18 -21.21 7.80
CA LEU A 423 -12.32 -22.37 7.93
C LEU A 423 -12.42 -23.00 9.34
N HIS A 424 -12.47 -22.19 10.38
CA HIS A 424 -12.71 -22.67 11.76
C HIS A 424 -14.07 -23.34 11.90
N TYR A 425 -15.10 -22.72 11.34
CA TYR A 425 -16.45 -23.27 11.35
C TYR A 425 -16.52 -24.64 10.64
N ALA A 426 -15.83 -24.77 9.48
CA ALA A 426 -15.80 -26.02 8.74
C ALA A 426 -15.02 -27.12 9.49
N ASN A 427 -13.93 -26.82 10.18
CA ASN A 427 -13.25 -27.80 11.03
C ASN A 427 -14.16 -28.30 12.17
N LYS A 428 -14.93 -27.40 12.80
CA LYS A 428 -15.91 -27.78 13.83
C LYS A 428 -17.04 -28.62 13.25
N TYR A 429 -17.53 -28.28 12.06
CA TYR A 429 -18.57 -29.03 11.35
C TYR A 429 -18.17 -30.50 11.11
N ILE A 430 -16.89 -30.78 10.80
CA ILE A 430 -16.40 -32.16 10.65
C ILE A 430 -16.61 -32.95 11.97
N GLU A 431 -16.31 -32.35 13.11
CA GLU A 431 -16.47 -33.02 14.41
C GLU A 431 -17.95 -33.26 14.76
N GLU A 432 -18.83 -32.32 14.42
CA GLU A 432 -20.26 -32.42 14.70
C GLU A 432 -21.00 -33.39 13.77
N ARG A 433 -20.58 -33.44 12.48
CA ARG A 433 -21.19 -34.33 11.47
C ARG A 433 -20.63 -35.74 11.48
N THR A 434 -19.48 -35.97 12.12
CA THR A 434 -18.85 -37.29 12.29
C THR A 434 -18.83 -38.15 11.00
N PRO A 435 -18.22 -37.70 9.87
CA PRO A 435 -18.33 -38.36 8.58
C PRO A 435 -17.83 -39.81 8.61
N TRP A 436 -16.97 -40.21 9.53
CA TRP A 436 -16.54 -41.58 9.74
C TRP A 436 -17.67 -42.50 10.23
N ILE A 437 -18.62 -41.98 11.01
CA ILE A 437 -19.83 -42.69 11.45
C ILE A 437 -20.81 -42.83 10.29
N LEU A 438 -21.01 -41.74 9.53
CA LEU A 438 -21.88 -41.78 8.32
C LEU A 438 -21.38 -42.82 7.31
N PHE A 439 -20.06 -42.92 7.12
CA PHE A 439 -19.47 -43.92 6.25
C PHE A 439 -19.75 -45.33 6.75
N THR A 440 -19.53 -45.60 8.03
CA THR A 440 -19.78 -46.94 8.63
C THR A 440 -21.23 -47.38 8.52
N ASN A 441 -22.16 -46.43 8.63
CA ASN A 441 -23.61 -46.64 8.55
C ASN A 441 -24.17 -46.62 7.12
N HIS A 442 -23.31 -46.46 6.09
CA HIS A 442 -23.71 -46.29 4.69
C HIS A 442 -24.75 -45.16 4.49
N ASP A 443 -24.62 -44.10 5.26
CA ASP A 443 -25.56 -42.97 5.23
C ASP A 443 -25.34 -42.11 3.97
N VAL A 444 -26.42 -41.87 3.22
CA VAL A 444 -26.40 -41.07 1.97
C VAL A 444 -25.97 -39.63 2.22
N ASN A 445 -26.12 -39.12 3.43
CA ASN A 445 -25.71 -37.78 3.80
C ASN A 445 -24.18 -37.59 3.83
N LEU A 446 -23.39 -38.67 3.80
CA LEU A 446 -21.93 -38.60 3.69
C LEU A 446 -21.51 -37.77 2.45
N SER A 447 -22.17 -38.00 1.31
CA SER A 447 -21.92 -37.26 0.05
C SER A 447 -22.11 -35.75 0.27
N LYS A 448 -23.13 -35.37 1.01
CA LYS A 448 -23.43 -33.97 1.33
C LYS A 448 -22.33 -33.34 2.20
N VAL A 449 -21.91 -34.04 3.25
CA VAL A 449 -20.85 -33.54 4.16
C VAL A 449 -19.56 -33.28 3.38
N ILE A 450 -19.10 -34.25 2.58
CA ILE A 450 -17.86 -34.10 1.82
C ILE A 450 -17.99 -33.00 0.76
N ASN A 451 -19.15 -32.92 0.07
CA ASN A 451 -19.39 -31.85 -0.88
C ASN A 451 -19.33 -30.46 -0.24
N ASN A 452 -19.98 -30.26 0.91
CA ASN A 452 -19.93 -29.01 1.65
C ASN A 452 -18.50 -28.60 2.03
N LEU A 453 -17.67 -29.53 2.51
CA LEU A 453 -16.25 -29.26 2.85
C LEU A 453 -15.44 -28.87 1.61
N LEU A 454 -15.66 -29.54 0.48
CA LEU A 454 -15.00 -29.17 -0.80
C LEU A 454 -15.44 -27.78 -1.27
N GLN A 455 -16.70 -27.40 -1.07
CA GLN A 455 -17.16 -26.04 -1.37
C GLN A 455 -16.49 -24.99 -0.47
N VAL A 456 -16.35 -25.25 0.83
CA VAL A 456 -15.59 -24.36 1.74
C VAL A 456 -14.16 -24.18 1.25
N LEU A 457 -13.47 -25.27 0.91
CA LEU A 457 -12.09 -25.20 0.43
C LEU A 457 -11.98 -24.41 -0.89
N LYS A 458 -12.89 -24.65 -1.83
CA LYS A 458 -12.95 -23.94 -3.12
C LYS A 458 -13.15 -22.44 -2.92
N VAL A 459 -14.14 -22.06 -2.12
CA VAL A 459 -14.45 -20.65 -1.84
C VAL A 459 -13.28 -19.99 -1.10
N SER A 460 -12.75 -20.64 -0.06
CA SER A 460 -11.60 -20.09 0.69
C SER A 460 -10.35 -19.93 -0.17
N ALA A 461 -10.08 -20.90 -1.05
CA ALA A 461 -8.95 -20.81 -2.00
C ALA A 461 -9.12 -19.63 -2.96
N TYR A 462 -10.33 -19.39 -3.47
CA TYR A 462 -10.63 -18.28 -4.37
C TYR A 462 -10.50 -16.92 -3.65
N LEU A 463 -11.08 -16.79 -2.44
CA LEU A 463 -11.04 -15.54 -1.67
C LEU A 463 -9.63 -15.22 -1.15
N LEU A 464 -8.81 -16.22 -0.84
CA LEU A 464 -7.43 -16.03 -0.39
C LEU A 464 -6.42 -15.91 -1.53
N GLN A 465 -6.81 -16.11 -2.79
CA GLN A 465 -5.90 -16.05 -3.95
C GLN A 465 -5.13 -14.72 -4.07
N PRO A 466 -5.69 -13.54 -3.78
CA PRO A 466 -4.93 -12.30 -3.80
C PRO A 466 -3.77 -12.25 -2.78
N ILE A 467 -3.85 -13.06 -1.72
CA ILE A 467 -2.90 -13.07 -0.59
C ILE A 467 -1.89 -14.22 -0.74
N LEU A 468 -2.40 -15.45 -0.93
CA LEU A 468 -1.62 -16.68 -1.05
C LEU A 468 -1.32 -16.99 -2.52
N VAL A 469 -0.37 -16.26 -3.09
CA VAL A 469 -0.14 -16.21 -4.55
C VAL A 469 0.56 -17.46 -5.10
N THR A 470 1.27 -18.25 -4.26
CA THR A 470 1.99 -19.45 -4.70
C THR A 470 1.23 -20.74 -4.40
N LYS A 471 0.41 -20.78 -3.34
CA LYS A 471 -0.26 -21.99 -2.85
C LYS A 471 -1.71 -22.11 -3.34
N SER A 472 -2.42 -21.00 -3.50
CA SER A 472 -3.83 -21.02 -3.95
C SER A 472 -4.00 -21.53 -5.39
N ILE A 473 -3.01 -21.29 -6.27
CA ILE A 473 -3.01 -21.79 -7.64
C ILE A 473 -3.05 -23.34 -7.67
N ARG A 474 -2.44 -24.01 -6.67
CA ARG A 474 -2.43 -25.49 -6.58
C ARG A 474 -3.70 -26.08 -5.99
N LEU A 475 -4.56 -25.28 -5.36
CA LEU A 475 -5.83 -25.72 -4.80
C LEU A 475 -7.00 -25.62 -5.80
N GLY A 476 -6.84 -24.83 -6.86
CA GLY A 476 -7.85 -24.56 -7.89
C GLY A 476 -7.70 -25.41 -9.17
N THR A 477 -6.62 -26.20 -9.29
CA THR A 477 -6.38 -27.18 -10.38
C THR A 477 -6.62 -28.59 -9.86
#